data_5841de156d2c72edbfb866b893965164
#
_entry.id   5841de156d2c72edbfb866b893965164
#
_cell.length_a   1.000
_cell.length_b   1.000
_cell.length_c   1.000
_cell.angle_alpha   90.00
_cell.angle_beta   90.00
_cell.angle_gamma   90.00
#
_symmetry.space_group_name_H-M   'P 1'
#
loop_
_entity.id
_entity.type
_entity.pdbx_description
1 polymer ?
#
loop_
_entity_poly.entity_id
_entity_poly.type
_entity_poly.pdbx_seq_one_letter_code
_entity_poly.pdbx_strand_id
1 'polypeptide(L)'
;MNRIIAYLITAIISTMAMAQNTDLSERFNPEIYGVTSLSIAPDARAGSMGDMGVATDADVNSQYWNCSKYPWNIARAGVSASYTPWLRKIVTGINLANISGFYRIGDYSALSGSLRYFGMGEVTTTAGDYSFSPYEMALDVAYSRLLTQTFSMGVALRFILSNMNYDPAQEAASGKAFATDITMYRQGYFMAGNRECSMSWGIALNNVGTKINMGNSSHAEFLPTTLRLGVNMTVPINEYNKFSFGAEVYKLCIPTKPVQGENESPEDYERRLEEDYYSVSSIGGIFTSFADAPGGFAEELQELRWSFGAEYTYNDRFMLRAGYHYESPHKGNRQYLNVGAGFHMSVFTIDAAYCVATAQGNPLDQTMRFSLGFDVDGMKDLFGRKR
;
A
#
# COMPACT_ATOMS: atom_id res chain seq x y z
N MET A 1 -26.81 5.80 24.15
CA MET A 1 -25.73 5.66 23.16
C MET A 1 -25.97 4.48 22.22
N ASN A 2 -26.28 3.26 22.69
CA ASN A 2 -26.49 2.08 21.84
C ASN A 2 -27.71 2.14 20.88
N ARG A 3 -28.76 2.89 21.21
CA ARG A 3 -29.94 3.03 20.32
C ARG A 3 -29.70 3.98 19.14
N ILE A 4 -28.89 5.03 19.33
CA ILE A 4 -28.55 5.99 18.25
C ILE A 4 -27.63 5.33 17.22
N ILE A 5 -26.67 4.51 17.67
CA ILE A 5 -25.78 3.72 16.79
C ILE A 5 -26.59 2.69 16.01
N ALA A 6 -27.55 2.03 16.63
CA ALA A 6 -28.46 1.10 15.95
C ALA A 6 -29.33 1.79 14.89
N TYR A 7 -29.86 2.98 15.16
CA TYR A 7 -30.63 3.75 14.19
C TYR A 7 -29.78 4.30 13.04
N LEU A 8 -28.52 4.70 13.31
CA LEU A 8 -27.58 5.10 12.27
C LEU A 8 -27.19 3.91 11.36
N ILE A 9 -26.94 2.74 11.93
CA ILE A 9 -26.66 1.52 11.17
C ILE A 9 -27.89 1.10 10.36
N THR A 10 -29.09 1.17 10.93
CA THR A 10 -30.33 0.82 10.23
C THR A 10 -30.68 1.83 9.13
N ALA A 11 -30.40 3.12 9.33
CA ALA A 11 -30.59 4.16 8.32
C ALA A 11 -29.59 4.00 7.16
N ILE A 12 -28.33 3.64 7.45
CA ILE A 12 -27.31 3.34 6.42
C ILE A 12 -27.70 2.10 5.62
N ILE A 13 -28.23 1.05 6.29
CA ILE A 13 -28.68 -0.18 5.61
C ILE A 13 -29.93 0.08 4.76
N SER A 14 -30.85 0.95 5.20
CA SER A 14 -32.09 1.22 4.47
C SER A 14 -31.89 2.15 3.26
N THR A 15 -30.90 3.02 3.24
CA THR A 15 -30.53 3.81 2.06
C THR A 15 -29.77 2.99 1.00
N MET A 16 -29.22 1.84 1.36
CA MET A 16 -28.49 0.93 0.47
C MET A 16 -29.38 -0.07 -0.27
N ALA A 17 -30.69 -0.09 -0.03
CA ALA A 17 -31.65 -0.95 -0.73
C ALA A 17 -32.13 -0.35 -2.08
N MET A 18 -31.33 0.46 -2.75
CA MET A 18 -31.59 0.94 -4.10
C MET A 18 -31.20 -0.14 -5.11
N ALA A 19 -32.10 -0.39 -6.05
CA ALA A 19 -32.09 -1.38 -7.12
C ALA A 19 -30.69 -1.93 -7.50
N GLN A 20 -30.35 -3.11 -6.99
CA GLN A 20 -29.16 -3.83 -7.39
C GLN A 20 -29.35 -4.26 -8.85
N ASN A 21 -28.56 -3.66 -9.73
CA ASN A 21 -28.41 -4.16 -11.08
C ASN A 21 -27.35 -5.28 -11.00
N THR A 22 -27.78 -6.48 -10.63
CA THR A 22 -26.93 -7.67 -10.42
C THR A 22 -26.07 -7.99 -11.63
N ASP A 23 -26.53 -7.64 -12.81
CA ASP A 23 -25.83 -7.89 -14.08
C ASP A 23 -24.56 -7.01 -14.23
N LEU A 24 -24.57 -5.81 -13.68
CA LEU A 24 -23.39 -4.92 -13.71
C LEU A 24 -22.36 -5.31 -12.64
N SER A 25 -22.78 -5.82 -11.49
CA SER A 25 -21.85 -6.24 -10.44
C SER A 25 -21.04 -7.50 -10.80
N GLU A 26 -21.45 -8.26 -11.81
CA GLU A 26 -20.74 -9.42 -12.33
C GLU A 26 -19.74 -9.08 -13.45
N ARG A 27 -19.72 -7.83 -13.92
CA ARG A 27 -18.79 -7.39 -14.98
C ARG A 27 -17.40 -7.13 -14.41
N PHE A 28 -16.37 -7.40 -15.21
CA PHE A 28 -15.01 -7.02 -14.89
C PHE A 28 -14.86 -5.49 -15.05
N ASN A 29 -14.73 -4.80 -13.92
CA ASN A 29 -14.60 -3.34 -13.85
C ASN A 29 -13.52 -2.96 -12.84
N PRO A 30 -12.23 -3.09 -13.20
CA PRO A 30 -11.13 -2.73 -12.32
C PRO A 30 -11.02 -1.22 -12.17
N GLU A 31 -10.62 -0.78 -10.99
CA GLU A 31 -10.30 0.63 -10.73
C GLU A 31 -9.03 1.04 -11.49
N ILE A 32 -9.13 2.14 -12.26
CA ILE A 32 -8.04 2.65 -13.09
C ILE A 32 -7.46 3.89 -12.43
N TYR A 33 -6.14 3.95 -12.31
CA TYR A 33 -5.40 5.07 -11.71
C TYR A 33 -4.03 5.23 -12.34
N GLY A 34 -3.48 6.42 -12.24
CA GLY A 34 -2.12 6.73 -12.65
C GLY A 34 -1.09 6.26 -11.60
N VAL A 35 0.18 6.16 -12.00
CA VAL A 35 1.32 5.82 -11.13
C VAL A 35 1.11 4.51 -10.37
N THR A 36 0.97 3.43 -11.13
CA THR A 36 0.65 2.10 -10.59
C THR A 36 1.67 1.56 -9.60
N SER A 37 2.93 2.01 -9.67
CA SER A 37 3.97 1.62 -8.73
C SER A 37 3.66 1.98 -7.28
N LEU A 38 2.84 3.02 -7.04
CA LEU A 38 2.45 3.42 -5.68
C LEU A 38 1.58 2.38 -4.97
N SER A 39 0.97 1.46 -5.71
CA SER A 39 0.17 0.35 -5.16
C SER A 39 0.97 -0.94 -4.92
N ILE A 40 2.26 -0.96 -5.28
CA ILE A 40 3.11 -2.14 -5.12
C ILE A 40 3.80 -2.10 -3.75
N ALA A 41 3.66 -3.15 -2.95
CA ALA A 41 4.36 -3.31 -1.68
C ALA A 41 5.88 -3.32 -1.88
N PRO A 42 6.65 -2.43 -1.24
CA PRO A 42 8.07 -2.30 -1.53
C PRO A 42 8.97 -3.27 -0.77
N ASP A 43 8.55 -3.73 0.40
CA ASP A 43 9.39 -4.50 1.31
C ASP A 43 8.98 -5.97 1.43
N ALA A 44 9.96 -6.81 1.80
CA ALA A 44 9.77 -8.24 1.89
C ALA A 44 9.03 -8.67 3.17
N ARG A 45 9.14 -7.92 4.29
CA ARG A 45 8.44 -8.27 5.53
C ARG A 45 6.93 -8.22 5.33
N ALA A 46 6.39 -7.05 4.99
CA ALA A 46 4.96 -6.90 4.76
C ALA A 46 4.51 -7.70 3.53
N GLY A 47 5.36 -7.76 2.50
CA GLY A 47 5.14 -8.59 1.32
C GLY A 47 4.93 -10.07 1.64
N SER A 48 5.63 -10.61 2.64
CA SER A 48 5.45 -12.02 3.07
C SER A 48 4.20 -12.25 3.92
N MET A 49 3.57 -11.18 4.42
CA MET A 49 2.37 -11.20 5.25
C MET A 49 1.10 -10.81 4.45
N GLY A 50 1.06 -11.10 3.14
CA GLY A 50 -0.10 -10.79 2.29
C GLY A 50 -0.23 -9.31 1.95
N ASP A 51 0.87 -8.57 1.88
CA ASP A 51 0.91 -7.13 1.63
C ASP A 51 0.14 -6.33 2.70
N MET A 52 0.29 -6.70 3.98
CA MET A 52 -0.24 -5.97 5.12
C MET A 52 0.86 -5.32 5.96
N GLY A 53 0.65 -4.09 6.40
CA GLY A 53 1.68 -3.36 7.12
C GLY A 53 1.17 -2.19 7.95
N VAL A 54 -0.10 -1.83 7.86
CA VAL A 54 -0.63 -0.61 8.51
C VAL A 54 -0.67 -0.73 10.02
N ALA A 55 -0.85 -1.94 10.56
CA ALA A 55 -0.95 -2.21 12.00
C ALA A 55 0.13 -3.14 12.56
N THR A 56 1.03 -3.67 11.74
CA THR A 56 2.18 -4.46 12.20
C THR A 56 3.12 -3.63 13.07
N ASP A 57 3.95 -4.30 13.87
CA ASP A 57 4.95 -3.62 14.70
C ASP A 57 5.83 -2.70 13.86
N ALA A 58 6.30 -1.61 14.50
CA ALA A 58 7.15 -0.62 13.86
C ALA A 58 8.47 -1.23 13.36
N ASP A 59 8.85 -0.88 12.13
CA ASP A 59 10.10 -1.26 11.51
C ASP A 59 10.64 -0.14 10.62
N VAL A 60 11.79 -0.35 10.01
CA VAL A 60 12.42 0.63 9.12
C VAL A 60 11.65 0.86 7.81
N ASN A 61 10.79 -0.10 7.40
CA ASN A 61 9.99 -0.03 6.18
C ASN A 61 8.60 0.59 6.40
N SER A 62 8.30 1.10 7.58
CA SER A 62 6.99 1.64 7.95
C SER A 62 6.55 2.85 7.14
N GLN A 63 7.46 3.51 6.40
CA GLN A 63 7.16 4.72 5.60
C GLN A 63 6.02 4.53 4.60
N TYR A 64 6.02 3.43 3.88
CA TYR A 64 5.00 3.13 2.88
C TYR A 64 3.63 2.77 3.50
N TRP A 65 3.67 2.08 4.63
CA TRP A 65 2.48 1.51 5.24
C TRP A 65 1.78 2.48 6.19
N ASN A 66 2.55 2.99 7.14
CA ASN A 66 2.06 3.85 8.21
C ASN A 66 3.24 4.54 8.91
N CYS A 67 3.52 5.78 8.55
CA CYS A 67 4.66 6.52 9.11
C CYS A 67 4.46 6.85 10.60
N SER A 68 3.24 6.81 11.14
CA SER A 68 2.98 7.05 12.56
C SER A 68 3.55 5.96 13.49
N LYS A 69 4.05 4.84 12.93
CA LYS A 69 4.71 3.79 13.70
C LYS A 69 6.15 4.15 14.13
N TYR A 70 6.84 5.05 13.44
CA TYR A 70 8.25 5.33 13.70
C TYR A 70 8.59 5.77 15.14
N PRO A 71 7.78 6.56 15.85
CA PRO A 71 8.07 6.87 17.25
C PRO A 71 8.11 5.65 18.20
N TRP A 72 7.52 4.52 17.75
CA TRP A 72 7.49 3.25 18.48
C TRP A 72 8.71 2.37 18.25
N ASN A 73 9.56 2.70 17.29
CA ASN A 73 10.77 1.95 17.04
C ASN A 73 11.70 1.99 18.27
N ILE A 74 12.31 0.86 18.56
CA ILE A 74 13.32 0.75 19.64
C ILE A 74 14.58 1.51 19.21
N ALA A 75 15.03 1.31 17.99
CA ALA A 75 16.17 2.01 17.43
C ALA A 75 15.89 3.51 17.27
N ARG A 76 16.91 4.33 17.51
CA ARG A 76 16.84 5.78 17.30
C ARG A 76 16.84 6.17 15.82
N ALA A 77 17.53 5.41 15.00
CA ALA A 77 17.60 5.63 13.57
C ALA A 77 17.82 4.31 12.83
N GLY A 78 17.33 4.24 11.61
CA GLY A 78 17.51 3.10 10.73
C GLY A 78 17.37 3.47 9.27
N VAL A 79 17.94 2.65 8.40
CA VAL A 79 17.82 2.75 6.95
C VAL A 79 17.59 1.37 6.35
N SER A 80 16.79 1.28 5.30
CA SER A 80 16.52 0.04 4.58
C SER A 80 16.59 0.26 3.08
N ALA A 81 17.03 -0.76 2.37
CA ALA A 81 16.91 -0.88 0.92
C ALA A 81 16.13 -2.15 0.58
N SER A 82 15.18 -2.03 -0.34
CA SER A 82 14.37 -3.14 -0.81
C SER A 82 14.42 -3.21 -2.33
N TYR A 83 14.37 -4.42 -2.86
CA TYR A 83 14.39 -4.68 -4.29
C TYR A 83 13.41 -5.80 -4.65
N THR A 84 12.58 -5.52 -5.66
CA THR A 84 11.58 -6.45 -6.18
C THR A 84 11.67 -6.51 -7.70
N PRO A 85 12.19 -7.61 -8.29
CA PRO A 85 12.01 -7.89 -9.71
C PRO A 85 10.52 -8.13 -9.97
N TRP A 86 9.91 -7.26 -10.77
CA TRP A 86 8.46 -7.24 -11.00
C TRP A 86 8.10 -7.92 -12.31
N LEU A 87 7.00 -8.66 -12.35
CA LEU A 87 6.45 -9.32 -13.56
C LEU A 87 7.47 -10.16 -14.35
N ARG A 88 8.47 -10.74 -13.70
CA ARG A 88 9.62 -11.39 -14.33
C ARG A 88 9.26 -12.53 -15.30
N LYS A 89 8.10 -13.15 -15.12
CA LYS A 89 7.60 -14.20 -16.02
C LYS A 89 7.12 -13.65 -17.38
N ILE A 90 6.74 -12.39 -17.44
CA ILE A 90 6.10 -11.79 -18.61
C ILE A 90 7.09 -10.89 -19.33
N VAL A 91 7.75 -10.00 -18.60
CA VAL A 91 8.70 -9.02 -19.15
C VAL A 91 9.95 -8.97 -18.28
N THR A 92 11.11 -8.97 -18.90
CA THR A 92 12.38 -8.76 -18.22
C THR A 92 12.69 -7.28 -18.08
N GLY A 93 13.37 -6.88 -17.01
CA GLY A 93 13.82 -5.51 -16.80
C GLY A 93 12.87 -4.64 -15.98
N ILE A 94 11.66 -5.10 -15.66
CA ILE A 94 10.77 -4.36 -14.75
C ILE A 94 11.21 -4.62 -13.31
N ASN A 95 11.42 -3.55 -12.55
CA ASN A 95 11.88 -3.68 -11.17
C ASN A 95 11.42 -2.50 -10.31
N LEU A 96 11.22 -2.78 -9.03
CA LEU A 96 10.95 -1.78 -7.99
C LEU A 96 12.12 -1.78 -7.01
N ALA A 97 12.73 -0.62 -6.84
CA ALA A 97 13.71 -0.35 -5.78
C ALA A 97 13.13 0.68 -4.81
N ASN A 98 13.36 0.48 -3.52
CA ASN A 98 12.92 1.42 -2.49
C ASN A 98 14.00 1.56 -1.42
N ILE A 99 14.30 2.80 -1.04
CA ILE A 99 15.15 3.11 0.10
C ILE A 99 14.29 3.89 1.09
N SER A 100 14.29 3.49 2.35
CA SER A 100 13.58 4.19 3.42
C SER A 100 14.49 4.40 4.62
N GLY A 101 14.18 5.42 5.41
CA GLY A 101 14.94 5.68 6.64
C GLY A 101 14.15 6.55 7.59
N PHE A 102 14.54 6.49 8.87
CA PHE A 102 13.94 7.29 9.91
C PHE A 102 14.96 7.72 10.95
N TYR A 103 14.63 8.79 11.65
CA TYR A 103 15.36 9.30 12.81
C TYR A 103 14.36 9.77 13.87
N ARG A 104 14.45 9.19 15.09
CA ARG A 104 13.66 9.61 16.25
C ARG A 104 14.25 10.86 16.88
N ILE A 105 13.40 11.88 17.01
CA ILE A 105 13.71 13.14 17.67
C ILE A 105 13.19 13.06 19.11
N GLY A 106 14.08 12.69 20.04
CA GLY A 106 13.70 12.38 21.42
C GLY A 106 12.81 11.12 21.49
N ASP A 107 11.94 11.09 22.50
CA ASP A 107 11.13 9.89 22.80
C ASP A 107 9.77 9.88 22.10
N TYR A 108 9.32 11.03 21.60
CA TYR A 108 7.92 11.19 21.14
C TYR A 108 7.77 11.45 19.65
N SER A 109 8.82 11.80 18.96
CA SER A 109 8.72 12.23 17.55
C SER A 109 9.72 11.53 16.66
N ALA A 110 9.39 11.41 15.38
CA ALA A 110 10.31 10.93 14.37
C ALA A 110 10.15 11.70 13.05
N LEU A 111 11.27 11.88 12.36
CA LEU A 111 11.34 12.23 10.95
C LEU A 111 11.67 10.98 10.15
N SER A 112 11.09 10.86 8.98
CA SER A 112 11.33 9.73 8.09
C SER A 112 11.20 10.14 6.64
N GLY A 113 11.68 9.29 5.74
CA GLY A 113 11.53 9.51 4.32
C GLY A 113 11.82 8.25 3.54
N SER A 114 11.43 8.26 2.27
CA SER A 114 11.75 7.20 1.33
C SER A 114 11.94 7.72 -0.08
N LEU A 115 12.72 6.99 -0.86
CA LEU A 115 12.84 7.15 -2.29
C LEU A 115 12.47 5.83 -2.95
N ARG A 116 11.45 5.88 -3.80
CA ARG A 116 10.99 4.76 -4.61
C ARG A 116 11.32 5.00 -6.06
N TYR A 117 11.80 3.98 -6.74
CA TYR A 117 12.05 3.97 -8.18
C TYR A 117 11.46 2.71 -8.78
N PHE A 118 10.62 2.87 -9.78
CA PHE A 118 10.02 1.78 -10.54
C PHE A 118 10.42 1.91 -12.01
N GLY A 119 11.34 1.07 -12.45
CA GLY A 119 11.75 0.97 -13.85
C GLY A 119 10.86 -0.04 -14.58
N MET A 120 10.35 0.34 -15.75
CA MET A 120 9.45 -0.49 -16.56
C MET A 120 10.16 -1.27 -17.66
N GLY A 121 11.50 -1.30 -17.61
CA GLY A 121 12.31 -1.96 -18.63
C GLY A 121 12.53 -1.10 -19.86
N GLU A 122 13.20 -1.66 -20.86
CA GLU A 122 13.45 -1.03 -22.14
C GLU A 122 12.35 -1.42 -23.14
N VAL A 123 11.77 -0.42 -23.79
CA VAL A 123 10.76 -0.59 -24.83
C VAL A 123 11.39 -0.11 -26.14
N THR A 124 11.40 -0.97 -27.15
CA THR A 124 11.90 -0.64 -28.50
C THR A 124 10.72 -0.44 -29.42
N THR A 125 10.75 0.61 -30.23
CA THR A 125 9.70 0.86 -31.24
C THR A 125 9.69 -0.24 -32.29
N THR A 126 8.53 -0.48 -32.90
CA THR A 126 8.33 -1.55 -33.90
C THR A 126 9.26 -1.40 -35.12
N ALA A 127 9.70 -0.17 -35.42
CA ALA A 127 10.66 0.11 -36.47
C ALA A 127 12.12 -0.18 -36.07
N GLY A 128 12.39 -0.47 -34.79
CA GLY A 128 13.74 -0.74 -34.28
C GLY A 128 14.67 0.46 -34.19
N ASP A 129 14.18 1.64 -34.53
CA ASP A 129 15.01 2.86 -34.65
C ASP A 129 15.17 3.61 -33.32
N TYR A 130 14.40 3.24 -32.29
CA TYR A 130 14.36 3.99 -31.06
C TYR A 130 13.99 3.12 -29.84
N SER A 131 14.75 3.25 -28.76
CA SER A 131 14.48 2.61 -27.48
C SER A 131 14.31 3.66 -26.39
N PHE A 132 13.38 3.42 -25.46
CA PHE A 132 13.17 4.26 -24.28
C PHE A 132 12.93 3.40 -23.03
N SER A 133 13.17 3.97 -21.87
CA SER A 133 13.02 3.28 -20.58
C SER A 133 12.08 4.10 -19.69
N PRO A 134 10.76 3.79 -19.68
CA PRO A 134 9.82 4.49 -18.83
C PRO A 134 10.07 4.17 -17.37
N TYR A 135 9.80 5.14 -16.49
CA TYR A 135 9.95 4.96 -15.05
C TYR A 135 9.00 5.85 -14.25
N GLU A 136 8.71 5.40 -13.04
CA GLU A 136 8.03 6.18 -12.01
C GLU A 136 8.96 6.34 -10.81
N MET A 137 8.90 7.51 -10.17
CA MET A 137 9.68 7.82 -8.98
C MET A 137 8.79 8.54 -7.96
N ALA A 138 8.95 8.22 -6.67
CA ALA A 138 8.31 8.93 -5.58
C ALA A 138 9.33 9.23 -4.48
N LEU A 139 9.32 10.47 -4.00
CA LEU A 139 10.12 10.93 -2.87
C LEU A 139 9.19 11.35 -1.74
N ASP A 140 9.35 10.74 -0.58
CA ASP A 140 8.54 10.99 0.60
C ASP A 140 9.36 11.60 1.73
N VAL A 141 8.74 12.52 2.46
CA VAL A 141 9.21 12.97 3.77
C VAL A 141 8.05 12.96 4.74
N ALA A 142 8.27 12.51 5.96
CA ALA A 142 7.21 12.41 6.96
C ALA A 142 7.65 12.88 8.34
N TYR A 143 6.69 13.38 9.09
CA TYR A 143 6.80 13.65 10.52
C TYR A 143 5.73 12.87 11.27
N SER A 144 6.12 12.24 12.35
CA SER A 144 5.22 11.47 13.20
C SER A 144 5.48 11.74 14.68
N ARG A 145 4.41 11.62 15.49
CA ARG A 145 4.48 11.93 16.91
C ARG A 145 3.55 11.05 17.74
N LEU A 146 4.06 10.58 18.89
CA LEU A 146 3.25 10.05 19.98
C LEU A 146 2.45 11.19 20.61
N LEU A 147 1.13 11.11 20.52
CA LEU A 147 0.20 12.07 21.13
C LEU A 147 -0.18 11.64 22.55
N THR A 148 -0.20 10.33 22.78
CA THR A 148 -0.37 9.71 24.10
C THR A 148 0.61 8.54 24.25
N GLN A 149 0.64 7.91 25.42
CA GLN A 149 1.46 6.71 25.65
C GLN A 149 1.08 5.51 24.78
N THR A 150 -0.10 5.51 24.20
CA THR A 150 -0.62 4.40 23.38
C THR A 150 -1.01 4.78 21.96
N PHE A 151 -0.90 6.05 21.57
CA PHE A 151 -1.42 6.54 20.28
C PHE A 151 -0.47 7.53 19.62
N SER A 152 -0.25 7.37 18.33
CA SER A 152 0.55 8.25 17.48
C SER A 152 -0.16 8.61 16.19
N MET A 153 0.23 9.75 15.63
CA MET A 153 -0.17 10.21 14.30
C MET A 153 1.04 10.59 13.48
N GLY A 154 0.89 10.54 12.17
CA GLY A 154 1.93 10.93 11.23
C GLY A 154 1.33 11.53 9.95
N VAL A 155 2.10 12.43 9.34
CA VAL A 155 1.80 13.04 8.04
C VAL A 155 3.02 12.89 7.17
N ALA A 156 2.82 12.41 5.94
CA ALA A 156 3.86 12.37 4.92
C ALA A 156 3.49 13.28 3.76
N LEU A 157 4.48 13.92 3.17
CA LEU A 157 4.39 14.64 1.91
C LEU A 157 5.16 13.85 0.86
N ARG A 158 4.57 13.71 -0.32
CA ARG A 158 5.10 12.92 -1.43
C ARG A 158 5.16 13.76 -2.69
N PHE A 159 6.32 13.75 -3.34
CA PHE A 159 6.49 14.21 -4.71
C PHE A 159 6.60 13.01 -5.64
N ILE A 160 5.85 13.04 -6.72
CA ILE A 160 5.73 11.95 -7.69
C ILE A 160 6.15 12.46 -9.06
N LEU A 161 6.97 11.67 -9.74
CA LEU A 161 7.40 11.87 -11.12
C LEU A 161 7.13 10.60 -11.91
N SER A 162 6.40 10.72 -13.04
CA SER A 162 6.16 9.64 -13.98
C SER A 162 6.67 10.05 -15.36
N ASN A 163 7.69 9.34 -15.85
CA ASN A 163 8.25 9.57 -17.18
C ASN A 163 7.86 8.39 -18.09
N MET A 164 6.80 8.61 -18.87
CA MET A 164 6.28 7.68 -19.87
C MET A 164 6.62 8.14 -21.28
N ASN A 165 7.61 9.02 -21.45
CA ASN A 165 7.95 9.57 -22.75
C ASN A 165 8.46 8.47 -23.68
N TYR A 166 7.72 8.19 -24.74
CA TYR A 166 7.98 7.15 -25.73
C TYR A 166 8.50 7.71 -27.07
N ASP A 167 8.49 9.03 -27.26
CA ASP A 167 8.92 9.66 -28.50
C ASP A 167 9.80 10.89 -28.18
N PRO A 168 11.11 10.87 -28.48
CA PRO A 168 11.98 12.03 -28.26
C PRO A 168 11.69 13.20 -29.21
N ALA A 169 11.01 12.94 -30.33
CA ALA A 169 10.61 13.99 -31.26
C ALA A 169 9.40 14.80 -30.75
N GLN A 170 8.64 14.24 -29.83
CA GLN A 170 7.58 14.92 -29.11
C GLN A 170 8.08 15.19 -27.70
N GLU A 171 8.26 16.46 -27.35
CA GLU A 171 8.57 16.89 -25.96
C GLU A 171 7.36 16.60 -25.04
N ALA A 172 7.03 15.32 -24.85
CA ALA A 172 6.01 14.92 -23.90
C ALA A 172 6.52 15.21 -22.48
N ALA A 173 5.88 16.10 -21.79
CA ALA A 173 6.26 16.46 -20.43
C ALA A 173 6.06 15.27 -19.48
N SER A 174 7.04 15.02 -18.61
CA SER A 174 6.89 14.05 -17.54
C SER A 174 5.74 14.46 -16.61
N GLY A 175 4.89 13.51 -16.25
CA GLY A 175 3.83 13.71 -15.28
C GLY A 175 4.42 14.01 -13.89
N LYS A 176 3.87 15.03 -13.23
CA LYS A 176 4.25 15.42 -11.86
C LYS A 176 3.01 15.52 -11.00
N ALA A 177 3.09 15.02 -9.77
CA ALA A 177 2.02 15.14 -8.80
C ALA A 177 2.57 15.31 -7.39
N PHE A 178 1.72 15.85 -6.52
CA PHE A 178 1.95 15.94 -5.08
C PHE A 178 0.87 15.19 -4.36
N ALA A 179 1.24 14.48 -3.31
CA ALA A 179 0.31 13.76 -2.46
C ALA A 179 0.70 13.89 -0.99
N THR A 180 -0.25 13.61 -0.12
CA THR A 180 -0.06 13.53 1.32
C THR A 180 -0.64 12.24 1.85
N ASP A 181 0.00 11.69 2.89
CA ASP A 181 -0.55 10.59 3.67
C ASP A 181 -0.87 11.08 5.08
N ILE A 182 -1.98 10.63 5.62
CA ILE A 182 -2.38 10.86 7.01
C ILE A 182 -2.53 9.49 7.67
N THR A 183 -1.77 9.27 8.74
CA THR A 183 -1.69 7.95 9.35
C THR A 183 -1.87 8.01 10.86
N MET A 184 -2.43 6.95 11.41
CA MET A 184 -2.69 6.77 12.83
C MET A 184 -2.27 5.37 13.25
N TYR A 185 -1.71 5.24 14.45
CA TYR A 185 -1.33 3.96 15.02
C TYR A 185 -1.55 3.97 16.52
N ARG A 186 -2.08 2.86 17.02
CA ARG A 186 -2.23 2.64 18.44
C ARG A 186 -1.73 1.24 18.79
N GLN A 187 -1.00 1.17 19.90
CA GLN A 187 -0.57 -0.09 20.49
C GLN A 187 -0.94 -0.11 21.97
N GLY A 188 -1.43 -1.24 22.43
CA GLY A 188 -1.76 -1.50 23.82
C GLY A 188 -1.33 -2.91 24.24
N TYR A 189 -1.22 -3.12 25.54
CA TYR A 189 -0.84 -4.40 26.14
C TYR A 189 -1.96 -4.91 27.02
N PHE A 190 -2.14 -6.21 27.04
CA PHE A 190 -3.12 -6.88 27.89
C PHE A 190 -2.61 -8.25 28.35
N MET A 191 -3.09 -8.71 29.48
CA MET A 191 -2.72 -10.01 30.01
C MET A 191 -3.68 -11.10 29.52
N ALA A 192 -3.15 -12.13 28.86
CA ALA A 192 -3.85 -13.36 28.52
C ALA A 192 -3.30 -14.51 29.37
N GLY A 193 -3.94 -14.76 30.51
CA GLY A 193 -3.39 -15.61 31.55
C GLY A 193 -2.14 -14.98 32.16
N ASN A 194 -1.01 -15.69 32.12
CA ASN A 194 0.28 -15.20 32.65
C ASN A 194 1.18 -14.56 31.55
N ARG A 195 0.63 -14.25 30.38
CA ARG A 195 1.38 -13.70 29.24
C ARG A 195 0.93 -12.29 28.94
N GLU A 196 1.87 -11.39 28.79
CA GLU A 196 1.61 -10.05 28.28
C GLU A 196 1.57 -10.08 26.75
N CYS A 197 0.38 -9.87 26.21
CA CYS A 197 0.15 -9.80 24.77
C CYS A 197 0.07 -8.34 24.33
N SER A 198 0.48 -8.04 23.10
CA SER A 198 0.26 -6.73 22.49
C SER A 198 -0.85 -6.81 21.44
N MET A 199 -1.62 -5.73 21.32
CA MET A 199 -2.60 -5.52 20.28
C MET A 199 -2.42 -4.13 19.72
N SER A 200 -2.37 -4.03 18.41
CA SER A 200 -2.26 -2.78 17.68
C SER A 200 -3.35 -2.64 16.64
N TRP A 201 -3.71 -1.41 16.33
CA TRP A 201 -4.49 -1.07 15.16
C TRP A 201 -3.88 0.14 14.45
N GLY A 202 -4.08 0.21 13.16
CA GLY A 202 -3.60 1.28 12.32
C GLY A 202 -4.65 1.72 11.32
N ILE A 203 -4.62 3.01 11.00
CA ILE A 203 -5.40 3.64 9.94
C ILE A 203 -4.44 4.43 9.09
N ALA A 204 -4.53 4.29 7.77
CA ALA A 204 -3.75 5.08 6.84
C ALA A 204 -4.62 5.52 5.67
N LEU A 205 -4.66 6.82 5.42
CA LEU A 205 -5.19 7.41 4.20
C LEU A 205 -3.99 7.90 3.40
N ASN A 206 -3.65 7.14 2.35
CA ASN A 206 -2.44 7.35 1.56
C ASN A 206 -2.75 7.96 0.21
N ASN A 207 -1.78 8.69 -0.36
CA ASN A 207 -1.83 9.26 -1.71
C ASN A 207 -2.97 10.27 -1.95
N VAL A 208 -3.41 10.99 -0.95
CA VAL A 208 -4.36 12.11 -1.13
C VAL A 208 -3.65 13.23 -1.84
N GLY A 209 -3.93 13.45 -3.11
CA GLY A 209 -3.13 14.40 -3.88
C GLY A 209 -3.78 14.92 -5.14
N THR A 210 -2.98 15.56 -5.97
CA THR A 210 -3.39 16.07 -7.28
C THR A 210 -3.58 14.92 -8.25
N LYS A 211 -4.40 15.09 -9.28
CA LYS A 211 -4.35 14.22 -10.45
C LYS A 211 -3.03 14.37 -11.17
N ILE A 212 -2.63 13.37 -11.92
CA ILE A 212 -1.41 13.37 -12.72
C ILE A 212 -1.75 13.27 -14.21
N ASN A 213 -1.14 14.14 -15.01
CA ASN A 213 -1.20 14.02 -16.45
C ASN A 213 0.09 13.35 -16.94
N MET A 214 -0.04 12.23 -17.66
CA MET A 214 1.08 11.44 -18.17
C MET A 214 1.18 11.59 -19.68
N GLY A 215 2.29 12.19 -20.13
CA GLY A 215 2.54 12.37 -21.55
C GLY A 215 1.55 13.32 -22.26
N ASN A 216 1.04 12.91 -23.40
CA ASN A 216 0.10 13.69 -24.23
C ASN A 216 -1.37 13.33 -23.96
N SER A 217 -1.69 12.76 -22.78
CA SER A 217 -3.09 12.45 -22.43
C SER A 217 -3.90 13.73 -22.30
N SER A 218 -5.10 13.75 -22.89
CA SER A 218 -6.07 14.85 -22.75
C SER A 218 -6.61 14.97 -21.32
N HIS A 219 -6.56 13.87 -20.54
CA HIS A 219 -7.13 13.79 -19.21
C HIS A 219 -6.07 13.43 -18.17
N ALA A 220 -6.21 14.00 -16.99
CA ALA A 220 -5.39 13.67 -15.85
C ALA A 220 -6.01 12.52 -15.04
N GLU A 221 -5.21 11.52 -14.70
CA GLU A 221 -5.61 10.34 -13.94
C GLU A 221 -5.52 10.58 -12.43
N PHE A 222 -6.38 9.89 -11.67
CA PHE A 222 -6.32 9.89 -10.21
C PHE A 222 -5.07 9.16 -9.71
N LEU A 223 -4.48 9.64 -8.61
CA LEU A 223 -3.52 8.84 -7.85
C LEU A 223 -4.24 7.73 -7.10
N PRO A 224 -3.57 6.60 -6.79
CA PRO A 224 -4.18 5.50 -6.03
C PRO A 224 -4.38 5.89 -4.55
N THR A 225 -5.31 6.81 -4.32
CA THR A 225 -5.70 7.19 -2.97
C THR A 225 -6.32 5.98 -2.27
N THR A 226 -5.77 5.59 -1.12
CA THR A 226 -6.12 4.33 -0.46
C THR A 226 -6.43 4.56 1.01
N LEU A 227 -7.57 4.10 1.47
CA LEU A 227 -7.90 3.99 2.90
C LEU A 227 -7.61 2.56 3.37
N ARG A 228 -6.73 2.42 4.36
CA ARG A 228 -6.32 1.15 4.96
C ARG A 228 -6.68 1.11 6.43
N LEU A 229 -7.25 0.00 6.87
CA LEU A 229 -7.60 -0.28 8.26
C LEU A 229 -7.02 -1.64 8.63
N GLY A 230 -6.24 -1.71 9.69
CA GLY A 230 -5.62 -2.97 10.10
C GLY A 230 -5.61 -3.16 11.60
N VAL A 231 -5.53 -4.42 11.99
CA VAL A 231 -5.29 -4.88 13.36
C VAL A 231 -4.18 -5.91 13.36
N ASN A 232 -3.39 -5.93 14.41
CA ASN A 232 -2.37 -6.95 14.62
C ASN A 232 -2.30 -7.32 16.10
N MET A 233 -2.06 -8.59 16.39
CA MET A 233 -1.93 -9.12 17.75
C MET A 233 -0.68 -9.97 17.83
N THR A 234 0.12 -9.74 18.88
CA THR A 234 1.33 -10.53 19.16
C THR A 234 1.19 -11.24 20.50
N VAL A 235 1.38 -12.54 20.48
CA VAL A 235 1.27 -13.43 21.63
C VAL A 235 2.63 -14.09 21.88
N PRO A 236 3.32 -13.80 22.99
CA PRO A 236 4.51 -14.54 23.39
C PRO A 236 4.09 -15.95 23.86
N ILE A 237 4.64 -17.00 23.24
CA ILE A 237 4.41 -18.39 23.65
C ILE A 237 5.30 -18.72 24.86
N ASN A 238 6.53 -18.27 24.82
CA ASN A 238 7.52 -18.31 25.91
C ASN A 238 8.59 -17.23 25.67
N GLU A 239 9.66 -17.24 26.45
CA GLU A 239 10.75 -16.24 26.39
C GLU A 239 11.42 -16.14 24.99
N TYR A 240 11.40 -17.23 24.20
CA TYR A 240 12.08 -17.30 22.91
C TYR A 240 11.12 -17.28 21.73
N ASN A 241 9.84 -17.55 21.93
CA ASN A 241 8.89 -17.80 20.85
C ASN A 241 7.73 -16.81 20.92
N LYS A 242 7.50 -16.09 19.84
CA LYS A 242 6.36 -15.18 19.67
C LYS A 242 5.60 -15.54 18.41
N PHE A 243 4.30 -15.34 18.44
CA PHE A 243 3.44 -15.49 17.29
C PHE A 243 2.61 -14.22 17.11
N SER A 244 2.69 -13.62 15.93
CA SER A 244 1.91 -12.45 15.56
C SER A 244 0.97 -12.82 14.43
N PHE A 245 -0.23 -12.29 14.46
CA PHE A 245 -1.19 -12.42 13.37
C PHE A 245 -2.02 -11.15 13.25
N GLY A 246 -2.40 -10.85 12.03
CA GLY A 246 -3.15 -9.64 11.74
C GLY A 246 -4.03 -9.76 10.52
N ALA A 247 -4.90 -8.78 10.39
CA ALA A 247 -5.76 -8.58 9.25
C ALA A 247 -5.79 -7.11 8.87
N GLU A 248 -5.87 -6.86 7.57
CA GLU A 248 -5.98 -5.53 6.99
C GLU A 248 -7.05 -5.54 5.90
N VAL A 249 -7.87 -4.52 5.89
CA VAL A 249 -8.80 -4.23 4.79
C VAL A 249 -8.46 -2.88 4.21
N TYR A 250 -8.51 -2.77 2.89
CA TYR A 250 -8.32 -1.49 2.25
C TYR A 250 -9.18 -1.34 0.99
N LYS A 251 -9.47 -0.08 0.68
CA LYS A 251 -10.23 0.35 -0.50
C LYS A 251 -9.45 1.45 -1.22
N LEU A 252 -9.48 1.42 -2.54
CA LEU A 252 -9.11 2.58 -3.34
C LEU A 252 -10.23 3.62 -3.27
N CYS A 253 -9.89 4.82 -2.81
CA CYS A 253 -10.81 5.93 -2.67
C CYS A 253 -10.70 6.84 -3.90
N ILE A 254 -11.00 6.30 -5.07
CA ILE A 254 -11.04 6.97 -6.36
C ILE A 254 -12.37 6.66 -7.03
N PRO A 255 -12.93 7.55 -7.86
CA PRO A 255 -14.17 7.28 -8.56
C PRO A 255 -14.09 6.03 -9.43
N THR A 256 -15.14 5.22 -9.41
CA THR A 256 -15.26 4.07 -10.31
C THR A 256 -15.60 4.57 -11.71
N LYS A 257 -14.82 4.12 -12.70
CA LYS A 257 -15.05 4.53 -14.09
C LYS A 257 -16.39 4.01 -14.58
N PRO A 258 -17.28 4.86 -15.13
CA PRO A 258 -18.55 4.43 -15.68
C PRO A 258 -18.39 3.38 -16.77
N VAL A 259 -19.26 2.38 -16.79
CA VAL A 259 -19.32 1.36 -17.86
C VAL A 259 -20.31 1.81 -18.92
N GLN A 260 -19.93 1.67 -20.21
CA GLN A 260 -20.84 2.00 -21.31
C GLN A 260 -22.09 1.11 -21.28
N GLY A 261 -23.28 1.71 -21.33
CA GLY A 261 -24.55 1.01 -21.40
C GLY A 261 -24.75 0.31 -22.75
N GLU A 262 -25.53 -0.77 -22.79
CA GLU A 262 -25.76 -1.56 -24.01
C GLU A 262 -26.39 -0.75 -25.17
N ASN A 263 -27.22 0.24 -24.85
CA ASN A 263 -27.91 1.10 -25.81
C ASN A 263 -27.39 2.55 -25.78
N GLU A 264 -26.28 2.81 -25.12
CA GLU A 264 -25.69 4.13 -25.00
C GLU A 264 -24.83 4.45 -26.21
N SER A 265 -25.04 5.61 -26.81
CA SER A 265 -24.18 6.06 -27.91
C SER A 265 -22.77 6.34 -27.41
N PRO A 266 -21.70 6.17 -28.24
CA PRO A 266 -20.35 6.53 -27.85
C PRO A 266 -20.22 7.99 -27.40
N GLU A 267 -20.94 8.91 -28.01
CA GLU A 267 -20.92 10.34 -27.69
C GLU A 267 -21.56 10.62 -26.32
N ASP A 268 -22.66 9.95 -25.97
CA ASP A 268 -23.30 10.07 -24.67
C ASP A 268 -22.42 9.46 -23.56
N TYR A 269 -21.77 8.35 -23.85
CA TYR A 269 -20.81 7.73 -22.93
C TYR A 269 -19.60 8.64 -22.69
N GLU A 270 -18.99 9.23 -23.72
CA GLU A 270 -17.88 10.16 -23.58
C GLU A 270 -18.28 11.39 -22.78
N ARG A 271 -19.47 11.95 -23.03
CA ARG A 271 -19.98 13.09 -22.23
C ARG A 271 -20.15 12.72 -20.77
N ARG A 272 -20.74 11.58 -20.46
CA ARG A 272 -20.91 11.08 -19.09
C ARG A 272 -19.58 10.80 -18.43
N LEU A 273 -18.62 10.24 -19.17
CA LEU A 273 -17.27 10.01 -18.68
C LEU A 273 -16.55 11.33 -18.30
N GLU A 274 -16.76 12.38 -19.11
CA GLU A 274 -16.22 13.70 -18.80
C GLU A 274 -16.89 14.33 -17.57
N GLU A 275 -18.21 14.27 -17.49
CA GLU A 275 -19.00 14.88 -16.42
C GLU A 275 -18.85 14.14 -15.08
N ASP A 276 -18.92 12.81 -15.06
CA ASP A 276 -19.03 12.00 -13.85
C ASP A 276 -17.66 11.45 -13.37
N TYR A 277 -16.64 11.44 -14.23
CA TYR A 277 -15.33 10.89 -13.86
C TYR A 277 -14.19 11.91 -13.99
N TYR A 278 -13.95 12.47 -15.16
CA TYR A 278 -12.81 13.36 -15.36
C TYR A 278 -12.98 14.74 -14.71
N SER A 279 -14.19 15.27 -14.58
CA SER A 279 -14.44 16.55 -13.91
C SER A 279 -14.37 16.46 -12.38
N VAL A 280 -14.51 15.26 -11.80
CA VAL A 280 -14.50 15.08 -10.34
C VAL A 280 -13.14 15.45 -9.77
N SER A 281 -13.13 16.27 -8.71
CA SER A 281 -11.87 16.62 -8.03
C SER A 281 -11.31 15.43 -7.25
N SER A 282 -9.98 15.41 -7.02
CA SER A 282 -9.34 14.32 -6.26
C SER A 282 -9.95 14.14 -4.86
N ILE A 283 -10.24 15.24 -4.16
CA ILE A 283 -10.88 15.18 -2.83
C ILE A 283 -12.34 14.75 -2.93
N GLY A 284 -13.09 15.26 -3.92
CA GLY A 284 -14.46 14.83 -4.19
C GLY A 284 -14.55 13.34 -4.44
N GLY A 285 -13.62 12.82 -5.26
CA GLY A 285 -13.52 11.40 -5.61
C GLY A 285 -13.36 10.47 -4.39
N ILE A 286 -12.68 10.93 -3.33
CA ILE A 286 -12.55 10.15 -2.09
C ILE A 286 -13.92 9.86 -1.47
N PHE A 287 -14.82 10.85 -1.48
CA PHE A 287 -16.14 10.70 -0.86
C PHE A 287 -17.13 9.98 -1.78
N THR A 288 -17.08 10.26 -3.09
CA THR A 288 -17.99 9.61 -4.05
C THR A 288 -17.67 8.12 -4.21
N SER A 289 -16.41 7.72 -4.10
CA SER A 289 -15.94 6.33 -4.26
C SER A 289 -16.59 5.30 -3.32
N PHE A 290 -17.38 5.72 -2.34
CA PHE A 290 -18.09 4.81 -1.45
C PHE A 290 -19.52 4.48 -1.91
N ALA A 291 -19.97 5.08 -3.02
CA ALA A 291 -21.35 4.92 -3.51
C ALA A 291 -21.49 5.13 -5.02
N ASP A 292 -20.41 5.00 -5.80
CA ASP A 292 -20.39 5.29 -7.23
C ASP A 292 -20.23 4.05 -8.13
N ALA A 293 -20.12 2.86 -7.53
CA ALA A 293 -20.02 1.61 -8.29
C ALA A 293 -21.31 1.37 -9.10
N PRO A 294 -21.22 1.11 -10.44
CA PRO A 294 -22.38 0.92 -11.31
C PRO A 294 -23.30 -0.24 -10.88
N GLY A 295 -22.78 -1.30 -10.29
CA GLY A 295 -23.51 -2.43 -9.73
C GLY A 295 -24.03 -2.19 -8.31
N GLY A 296 -23.93 -0.96 -7.77
CA GLY A 296 -24.40 -0.57 -6.46
C GLY A 296 -23.60 -1.22 -5.33
N PHE A 297 -24.25 -1.38 -4.16
CA PHE A 297 -23.58 -1.84 -2.93
C PHE A 297 -22.86 -3.19 -3.05
N ALA A 298 -23.35 -4.09 -3.88
CA ALA A 298 -22.70 -5.39 -4.09
C ALA A 298 -21.33 -5.23 -4.76
N GLU A 299 -21.22 -4.32 -5.73
CA GLU A 299 -19.96 -3.98 -6.39
C GLU A 299 -19.03 -3.19 -5.47
N GLU A 300 -19.57 -2.27 -4.64
CA GLU A 300 -18.79 -1.57 -3.60
C GLU A 300 -18.09 -2.51 -2.64
N LEU A 301 -18.77 -3.61 -2.23
CA LEU A 301 -18.14 -4.62 -1.37
C LEU A 301 -17.02 -5.38 -2.09
N GLN A 302 -17.09 -5.52 -3.40
CA GLN A 302 -16.05 -6.17 -4.20
C GLN A 302 -14.79 -5.30 -4.34
N GLU A 303 -14.87 -3.99 -4.10
CA GLU A 303 -13.74 -3.08 -4.09
C GLU A 303 -12.90 -3.18 -2.81
N LEU A 304 -13.44 -3.83 -1.77
CA LEU A 304 -12.68 -4.11 -0.56
C LEU A 304 -11.65 -5.22 -0.80
N ARG A 305 -10.40 -4.90 -0.52
CA ARG A 305 -9.28 -5.82 -0.58
C ARG A 305 -8.90 -6.24 0.82
N TRP A 306 -8.59 -7.53 0.98
CA TRP A 306 -8.31 -8.13 2.27
C TRP A 306 -6.91 -8.73 2.30
N SER A 307 -6.24 -8.54 3.41
CA SER A 307 -4.95 -9.17 3.68
C SER A 307 -4.95 -9.81 5.05
N PHE A 308 -4.42 -11.01 5.14
CA PHE A 308 -4.23 -11.75 6.38
C PHE A 308 -2.76 -12.18 6.45
N GLY A 309 -2.16 -12.04 7.61
CA GLY A 309 -0.76 -12.39 7.79
C GLY A 309 -0.47 -12.96 9.16
N ALA A 310 0.53 -13.83 9.21
CA ALA A 310 1.06 -14.42 10.41
C ALA A 310 2.59 -14.40 10.39
N GLU A 311 3.20 -14.12 11.54
CA GLU A 311 4.65 -14.13 11.75
C GLU A 311 4.96 -14.97 12.99
N TYR A 312 5.82 -15.95 12.84
CA TYR A 312 6.45 -16.67 13.94
C TYR A 312 7.85 -16.13 14.12
N THR A 313 8.19 -15.72 15.35
CA THR A 313 9.50 -15.18 15.69
C THR A 313 10.17 -16.06 16.74
N TYR A 314 11.40 -16.49 16.43
CA TYR A 314 12.25 -17.25 17.34
C TYR A 314 13.45 -16.40 17.82
N ASN A 315 13.53 -16.22 19.13
CA ASN A 315 14.62 -15.51 19.84
C ASN A 315 14.89 -14.11 19.29
N ASP A 316 13.84 -13.42 18.82
CA ASP A 316 13.90 -12.10 18.17
C ASP A 316 14.90 -12.01 17.00
N ARG A 317 15.30 -13.15 16.44
CA ARG A 317 16.32 -13.27 15.38
C ARG A 317 15.81 -13.91 14.11
N PHE A 318 15.03 -14.97 14.21
CA PHE A 318 14.52 -15.70 13.04
C PHE A 318 13.03 -15.51 12.96
N MET A 319 12.56 -15.14 11.79
CA MET A 319 11.15 -14.95 11.51
C MET A 319 10.73 -15.81 10.34
N LEU A 320 9.59 -16.48 10.48
CA LEU A 320 8.89 -17.15 9.39
C LEU A 320 7.54 -16.49 9.24
N ARG A 321 7.14 -16.25 8.01
CA ARG A 321 5.93 -15.49 7.69
C ARG A 321 5.13 -16.18 6.63
N ALA A 322 3.81 -16.05 6.74
CA ALA A 322 2.88 -16.42 5.71
C ALA A 322 1.73 -15.42 5.68
N GLY A 323 1.17 -15.17 4.51
CA GLY A 323 0.06 -14.26 4.36
C GLY A 323 -0.75 -14.55 3.10
N TYR A 324 -1.97 -14.05 3.08
CA TYR A 324 -2.87 -14.18 1.95
C TYR A 324 -3.47 -12.82 1.61
N HIS A 325 -3.47 -12.50 0.33
CA HIS A 325 -4.09 -11.32 -0.23
C HIS A 325 -5.27 -11.71 -1.11
N TYR A 326 -6.38 -11.01 -0.93
CA TYR A 326 -7.60 -11.20 -1.70
C TYR A 326 -8.09 -9.91 -2.31
N GLU A 327 -8.28 -9.92 -3.61
CA GLU A 327 -8.99 -8.92 -4.40
C GLU A 327 -10.05 -9.63 -5.24
N SER A 328 -11.23 -9.01 -5.37
CA SER A 328 -12.34 -9.58 -6.13
C SER A 328 -11.94 -9.90 -7.57
N PRO A 329 -12.41 -11.04 -8.13
CA PRO A 329 -12.21 -11.37 -9.55
C PRO A 329 -12.71 -10.28 -10.51
N HIS A 330 -13.73 -9.52 -10.11
CA HIS A 330 -14.32 -8.45 -10.93
C HIS A 330 -13.54 -7.13 -10.86
N LYS A 331 -12.66 -6.97 -9.85
CA LYS A 331 -11.91 -5.72 -9.59
C LYS A 331 -10.40 -5.83 -9.81
N GLY A 332 -9.89 -6.93 -10.37
CA GLY A 332 -8.46 -7.11 -10.68
C GLY A 332 -7.93 -8.51 -10.41
N ASN A 333 -8.65 -9.32 -9.62
CA ASN A 333 -8.35 -10.74 -9.38
C ASN A 333 -6.95 -11.02 -8.82
N ARG A 334 -6.40 -10.09 -8.02
CA ARG A 334 -5.11 -10.28 -7.36
C ARG A 334 -5.28 -11.12 -6.11
N GLN A 335 -5.21 -12.43 -6.28
CA GLN A 335 -5.29 -13.39 -5.20
C GLN A 335 -3.98 -14.18 -5.15
N TYR A 336 -3.32 -14.16 -4.00
CA TYR A 336 -2.02 -14.81 -3.84
C TYR A 336 -1.72 -15.16 -2.37
N LEU A 337 -0.99 -16.24 -2.21
CA LEU A 337 -0.33 -16.63 -0.97
C LEU A 337 1.11 -16.13 -0.99
N ASN A 338 1.54 -15.53 0.10
CA ASN A 338 2.93 -15.12 0.29
C ASN A 338 3.55 -15.93 1.42
N VAL A 339 4.81 -16.28 1.24
CA VAL A 339 5.65 -16.88 2.30
C VAL A 339 6.95 -16.10 2.37
N GLY A 340 7.57 -16.07 3.54
CA GLY A 340 8.85 -15.39 3.68
C GLY A 340 9.58 -15.75 4.95
N ALA A 341 10.83 -15.35 4.97
CA ALA A 341 11.70 -15.51 6.11
C ALA A 341 12.47 -14.23 6.38
N GLY A 342 12.75 -13.98 7.66
CA GLY A 342 13.55 -12.86 8.12
C GLY A 342 14.65 -13.33 9.05
N PHE A 343 15.76 -12.62 9.02
CA PHE A 343 16.85 -12.79 9.96
C PHE A 343 17.29 -11.44 10.49
N HIS A 344 17.24 -11.28 11.81
CA HIS A 344 17.68 -10.08 12.50
C HIS A 344 18.93 -10.38 13.33
N MET A 345 19.96 -9.61 13.11
CA MET A 345 21.19 -9.62 13.88
C MET A 345 21.51 -8.18 14.29
N SER A 346 21.92 -7.99 15.55
CA SER A 346 22.12 -6.70 16.26
C SER A 346 22.14 -5.38 15.47
N VAL A 347 22.56 -5.39 14.21
CA VAL A 347 22.73 -4.19 13.37
C VAL A 347 22.04 -4.28 12.02
N PHE A 348 21.64 -5.46 11.57
CA PHE A 348 20.99 -5.61 10.27
C PHE A 348 19.85 -6.63 10.31
N THR A 349 18.88 -6.40 9.45
CA THR A 349 17.78 -7.31 9.17
C THR A 349 17.78 -7.64 7.69
N ILE A 350 17.67 -8.93 7.37
CA ILE A 350 17.50 -9.42 6.00
C ILE A 350 16.16 -10.11 5.94
N ASP A 351 15.33 -9.71 4.99
CA ASP A 351 14.04 -10.33 4.73
C ASP A 351 13.94 -10.76 3.27
N ALA A 352 13.31 -11.92 3.05
CA ALA A 352 12.97 -12.42 1.73
C ALA A 352 11.53 -12.89 1.72
N ALA A 353 10.81 -12.61 0.62
CA ALA A 353 9.44 -13.03 0.40
C ALA A 353 9.28 -13.64 -0.98
N TYR A 354 8.35 -14.58 -1.09
CA TYR A 354 7.97 -15.25 -2.32
C TYR A 354 6.46 -15.28 -2.44
N CYS A 355 5.95 -14.87 -3.61
CA CYS A 355 4.53 -14.82 -3.93
C CYS A 355 4.14 -16.01 -4.81
N VAL A 356 3.05 -16.69 -4.43
CA VAL A 356 2.42 -17.77 -5.18
C VAL A 356 1.00 -17.34 -5.52
N ALA A 357 0.72 -17.12 -6.79
CA ALA A 357 -0.63 -16.76 -7.22
C ALA A 357 -1.59 -17.94 -7.04
N THR A 358 -2.76 -17.66 -6.50
CA THR A 358 -3.85 -18.64 -6.38
C THR A 358 -4.89 -18.49 -7.50
N ALA A 359 -4.96 -17.30 -8.12
CA ALA A 359 -5.77 -17.06 -9.31
C ALA A 359 -5.00 -17.39 -10.58
N GLN A 360 -5.67 -18.01 -11.55
CA GLN A 360 -5.08 -18.33 -12.87
C GLN A 360 -4.72 -17.06 -13.63
N GLY A 361 -3.53 -17.06 -14.25
CA GLY A 361 -3.08 -15.94 -15.07
C GLY A 361 -2.66 -14.70 -14.29
N ASN A 362 -2.53 -14.78 -12.96
CA ASN A 362 -2.05 -13.66 -12.16
C ASN A 362 -0.58 -13.37 -12.49
N PRO A 363 -0.27 -12.17 -12.99
CA PRO A 363 1.08 -11.80 -13.39
C PRO A 363 2.07 -11.69 -12.22
N LEU A 364 1.60 -11.62 -10.97
CA LEU A 364 2.41 -11.53 -9.76
C LEU A 364 2.99 -12.87 -9.32
N ASP A 365 2.59 -13.97 -9.96
CA ASP A 365 3.09 -15.31 -9.61
C ASP A 365 4.61 -15.38 -9.68
N GLN A 366 5.23 -15.98 -8.66
CA GLN A 366 6.67 -16.13 -8.47
C GLN A 366 7.44 -14.79 -8.31
N THR A 367 6.76 -13.74 -7.88
CA THR A 367 7.44 -12.50 -7.50
C THR A 367 8.25 -12.70 -6.22
N MET A 368 9.53 -12.34 -6.27
CA MET A 368 10.43 -12.33 -5.12
C MET A 368 10.62 -10.91 -4.62
N ARG A 369 10.73 -10.74 -3.31
CA ARG A 369 11.08 -9.45 -2.69
C ARG A 369 12.22 -9.66 -1.72
N PHE A 370 13.15 -8.71 -1.70
CA PHE A 370 14.30 -8.72 -0.80
C PHE A 370 14.38 -7.37 -0.10
N SER A 371 14.66 -7.39 1.20
CA SER A 371 14.87 -6.18 2.00
C SER A 371 16.08 -6.36 2.89
N LEU A 372 16.89 -5.30 2.98
CA LEU A 372 18.04 -5.20 3.85
C LEU A 372 17.90 -3.93 4.70
N GLY A 373 17.72 -4.11 5.99
CA GLY A 373 17.62 -3.02 6.97
C GLY A 373 18.87 -2.91 7.82
N PHE A 374 19.22 -1.69 8.22
CA PHE A 374 20.30 -1.39 9.15
C PHE A 374 19.80 -0.55 10.31
N ASP A 375 20.18 -0.94 11.50
CA ASP A 375 20.00 -0.19 12.73
C ASP A 375 21.26 0.63 13.02
N VAL A 376 21.13 1.95 13.00
CA VAL A 376 22.26 2.88 13.18
C VAL A 376 22.80 2.86 14.61
N ASP A 377 21.97 2.57 15.61
CA ASP A 377 22.41 2.49 17.00
C ASP A 377 23.27 1.24 17.24
N GLY A 378 22.86 0.10 16.70
CA GLY A 378 23.67 -1.11 16.72
C GLY A 378 25.01 -0.95 15.98
N MET A 379 25.07 -0.15 14.93
CA MET A 379 26.33 0.18 14.23
C MET A 379 27.30 0.97 15.13
N LYS A 380 26.78 1.93 15.92
CA LYS A 380 27.63 2.67 16.89
C LYS A 380 28.25 1.75 17.93
N ASP A 381 27.50 0.75 18.38
CA ASP A 381 28.00 -0.24 19.34
C ASP A 381 29.10 -1.14 18.75
N LEU A 382 28.99 -1.47 17.46
CA LEU A 382 30.01 -2.27 16.76
C LEU A 382 31.30 -1.49 16.45
N PHE A 383 31.16 -0.24 16.01
CA PHE A 383 32.30 0.60 15.59
C PHE A 383 32.82 1.51 16.71
N GLY A 384 32.01 1.80 17.73
CA GLY A 384 32.35 2.66 18.88
C GLY A 384 33.15 2.00 20.00
N ARG A 385 33.31 0.67 19.99
CA ARG A 385 34.09 -0.09 21.00
C ARG A 385 35.62 -0.08 20.78
N LYS A 386 36.14 0.89 20.05
CA LYS A 386 37.58 1.15 20.01
C LYS A 386 37.86 2.44 20.80
N ARG A 387 37.76 2.37 22.13
CA ARG A 387 38.54 3.20 23.06
C ARG A 387 38.55 2.56 24.45
#